data_22101fd59b2b6da39d5e4aa537ea62b1
#
_entry.id   22101fd59b2b6da39d5e4aa537ea62b1
#
_cell.length_a   1.000
_cell.length_b   1.000
_cell.length_c   1.000
_cell.angle_alpha   90.00
_cell.angle_beta   90.00
_cell.angle_gamma   90.00
#
_symmetry.space_group_name_H-M   'P 1'
#
loop_
_entity.id
_entity.type
_entity.pdbx_description
1 polymer ?
#
loop_
_entity_poly.entity_id
_entity_poly.type
_entity_poly.pdbx_seq_one_letter_code
_entity_poly.pdbx_strand_id
1 'polypeptide(L)'
;MNTLSAGAASRPALSRGAVRGLVAILALFLVAIMSQLSPQASADENKSVNVSNLSLTRVDGNNVEHDGKLSIYDLARLSFDWSGVDANLKSGDSFTIGLGDYFSNLQNSDTHPMTVEYGGKDVEVGTCTLTVKDVTCTFNSKVDELKAAGFTSFKGTTSALLLVIGQTPSETTQMTVNGNAVDVD
;
A
#
# COMPACT_ATOMS: atom_id res chain seq x y z
N MET A 1 -9.24 -80.98 -22.56
CA MET A 1 -10.23 -80.24 -23.41
C MET A 1 -10.88 -79.21 -22.48
N ASN A 2 -10.36 -78.00 -22.45
CA ASN A 2 -10.95 -76.88 -21.67
C ASN A 2 -11.32 -75.79 -22.64
N THR A 3 -12.61 -75.55 -22.77
CA THR A 3 -13.18 -74.45 -23.56
C THR A 3 -13.19 -73.18 -22.70
N LEU A 4 -12.46 -72.15 -23.19
CA LEU A 4 -12.48 -70.79 -22.67
C LEU A 4 -13.71 -70.06 -23.17
N SER A 5 -14.60 -69.62 -22.29
CA SER A 5 -15.73 -68.77 -22.60
C SER A 5 -15.27 -67.32 -22.54
N ALA A 6 -15.37 -66.57 -23.65
CA ALA A 6 -15.09 -65.14 -23.74
C ALA A 6 -16.30 -64.37 -23.21
N GLY A 7 -16.14 -63.66 -22.08
CA GLY A 7 -17.13 -62.73 -21.57
C GLY A 7 -17.05 -61.38 -22.32
N ALA A 8 -18.13 -61.02 -23.00
CA ALA A 8 -18.26 -59.71 -23.63
C ALA A 8 -18.51 -58.60 -22.59
N ALA A 9 -17.57 -57.67 -22.43
CA ALA A 9 -17.72 -56.47 -21.61
C ALA A 9 -18.65 -55.47 -22.32
N SER A 10 -19.84 -55.29 -21.77
CA SER A 10 -20.77 -54.24 -22.18
C SER A 10 -20.28 -52.87 -21.73
N ARG A 11 -20.01 -52.00 -22.67
CA ARG A 11 -19.70 -50.59 -22.42
C ARG A 11 -20.99 -49.84 -22.03
N PRO A 12 -21.03 -49.09 -20.93
CA PRO A 12 -22.18 -48.26 -20.61
C PRO A 12 -22.24 -47.09 -21.61
N ALA A 13 -23.35 -46.96 -22.33
CA ALA A 13 -23.64 -45.80 -23.16
C ALA A 13 -23.98 -44.61 -22.25
N LEU A 14 -23.13 -43.59 -22.23
CA LEU A 14 -23.45 -42.31 -21.58
C LEU A 14 -24.67 -41.68 -22.26
N SER A 15 -25.78 -41.56 -21.52
CA SER A 15 -27.01 -40.96 -22.03
C SER A 15 -26.75 -39.46 -22.39
N ARG A 16 -27.29 -38.99 -23.51
CA ARG A 16 -27.18 -37.61 -23.97
C ARG A 16 -27.68 -36.56 -22.95
N GLY A 17 -28.46 -37.00 -21.96
CA GLY A 17 -28.93 -36.17 -20.85
C GLY A 17 -27.86 -35.86 -19.80
N ALA A 18 -26.95 -36.82 -19.53
CA ALA A 18 -25.87 -36.62 -18.53
C ALA A 18 -24.84 -35.58 -18.98
N VAL A 19 -24.55 -35.54 -20.31
CA VAL A 19 -23.60 -34.55 -20.84
C VAL A 19 -24.16 -33.13 -20.81
N ARG A 20 -25.47 -32.93 -21.00
CA ARG A 20 -26.10 -31.61 -20.91
C ARG A 20 -26.15 -31.08 -19.47
N GLY A 21 -26.34 -31.96 -18.48
CA GLY A 21 -26.28 -31.59 -17.07
C GLY A 21 -24.88 -31.16 -16.60
N LEU A 22 -23.85 -31.87 -17.07
CA LEU A 22 -22.45 -31.58 -16.70
C LEU A 22 -21.98 -30.23 -17.28
N VAL A 23 -22.37 -29.91 -18.52
CA VAL A 23 -22.03 -28.61 -19.17
C VAL A 23 -22.72 -27.45 -18.45
N ALA A 24 -24.00 -27.62 -18.02
CA ALA A 24 -24.72 -26.57 -17.29
C ALA A 24 -24.13 -26.31 -15.91
N ILE A 25 -23.68 -27.34 -15.19
CA ILE A 25 -23.01 -27.19 -13.88
C ILE A 25 -21.64 -26.52 -14.05
N LEU A 26 -20.88 -26.87 -15.09
CA LEU A 26 -19.58 -26.24 -15.35
C LEU A 26 -19.72 -24.75 -15.70
N ALA A 27 -20.75 -24.37 -16.45
CA ALA A 27 -21.04 -22.98 -16.81
C ALA A 27 -21.45 -22.13 -15.56
N LEU A 28 -22.23 -22.71 -14.63
CA LEU A 28 -22.59 -22.07 -13.38
C LEU A 28 -21.39 -21.86 -12.45
N PHE A 29 -20.44 -22.82 -12.41
CA PHE A 29 -19.20 -22.65 -11.63
C PHE A 29 -18.28 -21.57 -12.20
N LEU A 30 -18.19 -21.44 -13.53
CA LEU A 30 -17.39 -20.38 -14.18
C LEU A 30 -17.95 -18.97 -13.91
N VAL A 31 -19.28 -18.80 -13.89
CA VAL A 31 -19.92 -17.52 -13.55
C VAL A 31 -19.69 -17.16 -12.07
N ALA A 32 -19.72 -18.15 -11.17
CA ALA A 32 -19.47 -17.93 -9.74
C ALA A 32 -18.01 -17.53 -9.44
N ILE A 33 -17.05 -17.98 -10.24
CA ILE A 33 -15.62 -17.61 -10.07
C ILE A 33 -15.35 -16.19 -10.59
N MET A 34 -16.05 -15.74 -11.63
CA MET A 34 -15.88 -14.38 -12.16
C MET A 34 -16.46 -13.28 -11.26
N SER A 35 -17.38 -13.60 -10.36
CA SER A 35 -17.93 -12.63 -9.40
C SER A 35 -17.02 -12.37 -8.19
N GLN A 36 -15.89 -13.09 -8.06
CA GLN A 36 -14.90 -12.89 -6.96
C GLN A 36 -13.73 -11.96 -7.35
N LEU A 37 -13.63 -11.60 -8.64
CA LEU A 37 -12.72 -10.55 -9.07
C LEU A 37 -13.38 -9.19 -8.79
N SER A 38 -13.49 -8.81 -7.51
CA SER A 38 -13.65 -7.40 -7.16
C SER A 38 -12.45 -6.67 -7.78
N PRO A 39 -12.64 -5.65 -8.64
CA PRO A 39 -11.51 -4.81 -9.01
C PRO A 39 -10.93 -4.29 -7.71
N GLN A 40 -9.67 -4.63 -7.42
CA GLN A 40 -8.92 -3.89 -6.42
C GLN A 40 -8.99 -2.45 -6.91
N ALA A 41 -9.69 -1.60 -6.17
CA ALA A 41 -9.65 -0.18 -6.41
C ALA A 41 -8.16 0.19 -6.29
N SER A 42 -7.51 0.46 -7.42
CA SER A 42 -6.20 1.08 -7.40
C SER A 42 -6.38 2.36 -6.61
N ALA A 43 -5.56 2.53 -5.57
CA ALA A 43 -5.50 3.79 -4.85
C ALA A 43 -5.17 4.87 -5.88
N ASP A 44 -6.07 5.84 -6.05
CA ASP A 44 -5.84 6.95 -6.97
C ASP A 44 -4.87 7.92 -6.29
N GLU A 45 -3.72 8.18 -6.92
CA GLU A 45 -2.77 9.16 -6.44
C GLU A 45 -3.40 10.55 -6.45
N ASN A 46 -3.65 11.12 -5.26
CA ASN A 46 -4.19 12.46 -5.13
C ASN A 46 -3.05 13.49 -5.06
N LYS A 47 -2.69 14.03 -6.22
CA LYS A 47 -1.58 15.01 -6.37
C LYS A 47 -1.83 16.35 -5.68
N SER A 48 -3.05 16.59 -5.21
CA SER A 48 -3.39 17.80 -4.45
C SER A 48 -3.11 17.65 -2.94
N VAL A 49 -2.75 16.45 -2.48
CA VAL A 49 -2.23 16.30 -1.11
C VAL A 49 -0.88 16.98 -1.06
N ASN A 50 -0.76 18.01 -0.21
CA ASN A 50 0.49 18.70 0.01
C ASN A 50 1.35 17.93 1.01
N VAL A 51 2.58 17.61 0.65
CA VAL A 51 3.60 17.03 1.53
C VAL A 51 4.70 18.06 1.66
N SER A 52 5.10 18.36 2.90
CA SER A 52 6.05 19.41 3.23
C SER A 52 6.91 19.03 4.44
N ASN A 53 7.90 19.86 4.74
CA ASN A 53 8.79 19.69 5.90
C ASN A 53 9.45 18.30 5.94
N LEU A 54 9.84 17.78 4.75
CA LEU A 54 10.61 16.55 4.68
C LEU A 54 11.97 16.80 5.34
N SER A 55 12.29 15.97 6.32
CA SER A 55 13.56 16.06 7.05
C SER A 55 14.10 14.67 7.35
N LEU A 56 15.43 14.56 7.39
CA LEU A 56 16.15 13.36 7.73
C LEU A 56 16.93 13.60 9.01
N THR A 57 16.67 12.81 10.03
CA THR A 57 17.39 12.89 11.31
C THR A 57 18.08 11.56 11.58
N ARG A 58 19.37 11.60 11.91
CA ARG A 58 20.10 10.41 12.33
C ARG A 58 19.52 9.86 13.62
N VAL A 59 19.31 8.54 13.69
CA VAL A 59 18.82 7.85 14.89
C VAL A 59 19.70 6.64 15.21
N ASP A 60 19.70 6.21 16.46
CA ASP A 60 20.34 4.96 16.87
C ASP A 60 19.35 3.77 16.85
N GLY A 61 19.85 2.59 17.24
CA GLY A 61 19.05 1.37 17.33
C GLY A 61 17.91 1.41 18.34
N ASN A 62 17.90 2.41 19.24
CA ASN A 62 16.81 2.69 20.18
C ASN A 62 15.88 3.80 19.69
N ASN A 63 16.05 4.24 18.43
CA ASN A 63 15.29 5.32 17.80
C ASN A 63 15.48 6.70 18.49
N VAL A 64 16.63 6.91 19.13
CA VAL A 64 17.02 8.20 19.73
C VAL A 64 17.73 9.04 18.68
N GLU A 65 17.35 10.30 18.58
CA GLU A 65 17.93 11.26 17.63
C GLU A 65 19.34 11.68 18.04
N HIS A 66 20.19 11.83 17.04
CA HIS A 66 21.57 12.26 17.17
C HIS A 66 21.92 13.34 16.16
N ASP A 67 22.65 14.35 16.59
CA ASP A 67 23.22 15.34 15.69
C ASP A 67 24.30 14.73 14.81
N GLY A 68 24.48 15.31 13.64
CA GLY A 68 25.56 14.97 12.72
C GLY A 68 25.10 14.44 11.38
N LYS A 69 26.08 14.33 10.46
CA LYS A 69 25.83 13.88 9.10
C LYS A 69 25.49 12.38 9.06
N LEU A 70 24.62 12.02 8.14
CA LEU A 70 24.31 10.64 7.84
C LEU A 70 25.48 9.96 7.09
N SER A 71 25.80 8.75 7.49
CA SER A 71 26.79 7.89 6.86
C SER A 71 26.15 6.60 6.37
N ILE A 72 26.82 5.90 5.44
CA ILE A 72 26.34 4.60 4.95
C ILE A 72 26.15 3.65 6.14
N TYR A 73 25.03 2.96 6.18
CA TYR A 73 24.53 2.07 7.23
C TYR A 73 24.02 2.76 8.51
N ASP A 74 23.98 4.11 8.56
CA ASP A 74 23.25 4.78 9.61
C ASP A 74 21.74 4.54 9.45
N LEU A 75 21.04 4.60 10.57
CA LEU A 75 19.59 4.71 10.60
C LEU A 75 19.20 6.18 10.51
N ALA A 76 18.21 6.47 9.68
CA ALA A 76 17.65 7.81 9.54
C ALA A 76 16.13 7.76 9.74
N ARG A 77 15.60 8.71 10.49
CA ARG A 77 14.16 8.95 10.53
C ARG A 77 13.82 9.98 9.46
N LEU A 78 13.04 9.57 8.46
CA LEU A 78 12.34 10.49 7.57
C LEU A 78 11.09 10.97 8.30
N SER A 79 10.95 12.27 8.46
CA SER A 79 9.72 12.91 8.98
C SER A 79 9.16 13.84 7.93
N PHE A 80 7.84 13.92 7.83
CA PHE A 80 7.16 14.80 6.89
C PHE A 80 5.76 15.17 7.39
N ASP A 81 5.33 16.36 7.02
CA ASP A 81 3.96 16.82 7.20
C ASP A 81 3.15 16.56 5.94
N TRP A 82 1.89 16.19 6.13
CA TRP A 82 0.94 16.04 5.03
C TRP A 82 -0.31 16.85 5.29
N SER A 83 -0.92 17.39 4.23
CA SER A 83 -2.15 18.17 4.28
C SER A 83 -3.03 17.88 3.08
N GLY A 84 -4.26 17.47 3.35
CA GLY A 84 -5.31 17.28 2.37
C GLY A 84 -6.43 18.32 2.48
N VAL A 85 -6.18 19.46 3.13
CA VAL A 85 -7.20 20.50 3.38
C VAL A 85 -7.86 20.95 2.07
N ASP A 86 -7.07 21.15 1.00
CA ASP A 86 -7.54 21.61 -0.31
C ASP A 86 -7.67 20.46 -1.33
N ALA A 87 -7.39 19.22 -0.93
CA ALA A 87 -7.25 18.09 -1.83
C ALA A 87 -8.56 17.37 -2.16
N ASN A 88 -9.69 17.81 -1.61
CA ASN A 88 -10.99 17.12 -1.73
C ASN A 88 -10.89 15.62 -1.48
N LEU A 89 -10.18 15.23 -0.41
CA LEU A 89 -9.88 13.85 -0.06
C LEU A 89 -11.10 12.94 -0.05
N LYS A 90 -10.91 11.70 -0.44
CA LYS A 90 -11.87 10.59 -0.34
C LYS A 90 -11.17 9.30 0.09
N SER A 91 -11.93 8.34 0.53
CA SER A 91 -11.41 6.99 0.79
C SER A 91 -10.75 6.40 -0.46
N GLY A 92 -9.58 5.80 -0.27
CA GLY A 92 -8.77 5.23 -1.35
C GLY A 92 -7.80 6.20 -2.01
N ASP A 93 -7.89 7.51 -1.79
CA ASP A 93 -6.87 8.46 -2.24
C ASP A 93 -5.52 8.13 -1.60
N SER A 94 -4.44 8.40 -2.32
CA SER A 94 -3.09 8.13 -1.84
C SER A 94 -2.09 9.20 -2.26
N PHE A 95 -0.96 9.24 -1.58
CA PHE A 95 0.25 9.94 -2.03
C PHE A 95 1.47 9.07 -1.76
N THR A 96 2.55 9.30 -2.52
CA THR A 96 3.76 8.48 -2.45
C THR A 96 5.00 9.35 -2.30
N ILE A 97 5.90 8.93 -1.39
CA ILE A 97 7.25 9.50 -1.26
C ILE A 97 8.23 8.44 -1.75
N GLY A 98 8.95 8.73 -2.85
CA GLY A 98 10.03 7.89 -3.35
C GLY A 98 11.35 8.27 -2.67
N LEU A 99 12.06 7.28 -2.13
CA LEU A 99 13.24 7.48 -1.29
C LEU A 99 14.54 7.77 -2.07
N GLY A 100 14.48 7.70 -3.40
CA GLY A 100 15.66 7.87 -4.24
C GLY A 100 16.67 6.72 -4.10
N ASP A 101 17.94 6.99 -4.42
CA ASP A 101 18.98 5.97 -4.54
C ASP A 101 19.77 5.73 -3.25
N TYR A 102 19.75 6.68 -2.33
CA TYR A 102 20.60 6.67 -1.13
C TYR A 102 19.93 6.06 0.11
N PHE A 103 18.62 5.83 0.05
CA PHE A 103 17.83 5.33 1.18
C PHE A 103 17.03 4.10 0.79
N SER A 104 16.74 3.31 1.82
CA SER A 104 15.87 2.14 1.73
C SER A 104 15.09 2.03 3.03
N ASN A 105 13.85 1.61 2.99
CA ASN A 105 13.15 1.24 4.21
C ASN A 105 13.82 0.02 4.85
N LEU A 106 13.99 0.07 6.16
CA LEU A 106 14.62 -1.00 6.92
C LEU A 106 13.74 -2.25 6.95
N GLN A 107 12.42 -2.06 7.02
CA GLN A 107 11.43 -3.14 7.06
C GLN A 107 10.47 -2.97 5.87
N ASN A 108 10.49 -3.96 4.98
CA ASN A 108 9.52 -4.03 3.90
C ASN A 108 8.15 -4.46 4.44
N SER A 109 7.09 -3.79 3.99
CA SER A 109 5.70 -4.02 4.41
C SER A 109 5.36 -3.56 5.84
N ASP A 110 6.21 -2.75 6.46
CA ASP A 110 5.84 -2.05 7.70
C ASP A 110 4.76 -1.00 7.42
N THR A 111 3.94 -0.73 8.44
CA THR A 111 2.80 0.20 8.30
C THR A 111 2.75 1.17 9.45
N HIS A 112 2.49 2.44 9.12
CA HIS A 112 2.33 3.52 10.09
C HIS A 112 0.98 4.21 9.94
N PRO A 113 0.23 4.45 11.02
CA PRO A 113 -1.06 5.11 10.94
C PRO A 113 -0.89 6.60 10.59
N MET A 114 -1.83 7.11 9.81
CA MET A 114 -2.04 8.54 9.60
C MET A 114 -3.19 8.99 10.48
N THR A 115 -2.94 9.92 11.38
CA THR A 115 -3.96 10.40 12.33
C THR A 115 -4.26 11.89 12.14
N VAL A 116 -5.47 12.29 12.50
CA VAL A 116 -5.90 13.67 12.67
C VAL A 116 -6.49 13.87 14.06
N GLU A 117 -6.38 15.05 14.61
CA GLU A 117 -7.05 15.37 15.87
C GLU A 117 -8.52 15.72 15.59
N TYR A 118 -9.45 14.96 16.15
CA TYR A 118 -10.88 15.20 16.08
C TYR A 118 -11.55 14.99 17.45
N GLY A 119 -12.20 16.03 17.96
CA GLY A 119 -12.85 15.98 19.29
C GLY A 119 -11.90 15.73 20.44
N GLY A 120 -10.64 16.20 20.36
CA GLY A 120 -9.60 16.00 21.38
C GLY A 120 -9.04 14.58 21.42
N LYS A 121 -9.14 13.82 20.32
CA LYS A 121 -8.59 12.47 20.16
C LYS A 121 -7.93 12.31 18.81
N ASP A 122 -6.88 11.49 18.77
CA ASP A 122 -6.30 11.05 17.51
C ASP A 122 -7.22 10.03 16.84
N VAL A 123 -7.60 10.32 15.61
CA VAL A 123 -8.43 9.46 14.77
C VAL A 123 -7.63 9.03 13.56
N GLU A 124 -7.48 7.72 13.35
CA GLU A 124 -6.81 7.18 12.19
C GLU A 124 -7.65 7.40 10.92
N VAL A 125 -7.05 8.09 9.94
CA VAL A 125 -7.66 8.43 8.66
C VAL A 125 -6.98 7.76 7.48
N GLY A 126 -5.93 6.99 7.72
CA GLY A 126 -5.19 6.30 6.68
C GLY A 126 -3.99 5.55 7.24
N THR A 127 -3.26 4.90 6.34
CA THR A 127 -2.07 4.12 6.68
C THR A 127 -0.99 4.33 5.63
N CYS A 128 0.23 4.57 6.07
CA CYS A 128 1.41 4.57 5.22
C CYS A 128 2.02 3.18 5.20
N THR A 129 2.19 2.59 4.03
CA THR A 129 2.85 1.30 3.80
C THR A 129 4.24 1.55 3.23
N LEU A 130 5.24 0.90 3.82
CA LEU A 130 6.63 1.01 3.43
C LEU A 130 7.00 -0.12 2.47
N THR A 131 7.53 0.22 1.30
CA THR A 131 8.26 -0.71 0.43
C THR A 131 9.75 -0.41 0.52
N VAL A 132 10.59 -1.20 -0.14
CA VAL A 132 12.05 -0.96 -0.13
C VAL A 132 12.42 0.45 -0.59
N LYS A 133 11.67 1.03 -1.50
CA LYS A 133 11.98 2.32 -2.17
C LYS A 133 10.95 3.42 -2.00
N ASP A 134 9.80 3.11 -1.42
CA ASP A 134 8.70 4.07 -1.34
C ASP A 134 8.01 4.02 0.01
N VAL A 135 7.41 5.15 0.38
CA VAL A 135 6.41 5.28 1.44
C VAL A 135 5.10 5.69 0.78
N THR A 136 4.14 4.78 0.68
CA THR A 136 2.82 5.05 0.10
C THR A 136 1.77 5.15 1.19
N CYS A 137 1.15 6.31 1.29
CA CYS A 137 0.14 6.62 2.29
C CYS A 137 -1.24 6.62 1.64
N THR A 138 -2.17 5.82 2.15
CA THR A 138 -3.52 5.65 1.60
C THR A 138 -4.56 6.02 2.65
N PHE A 139 -5.52 6.86 2.27
CA PHE A 139 -6.62 7.28 3.13
C PHE A 139 -7.72 6.22 3.20
N ASN A 140 -8.28 6.02 4.38
CA ASN A 140 -9.35 5.05 4.63
C ASN A 140 -10.75 5.73 4.64
N SER A 141 -11.80 4.93 4.85
CA SER A 141 -13.20 5.42 4.85
C SER A 141 -13.50 6.44 5.96
N LYS A 142 -12.64 6.57 6.97
CA LYS A 142 -12.81 7.55 8.04
C LYS A 142 -12.74 8.99 7.52
N VAL A 143 -12.03 9.22 6.42
CA VAL A 143 -12.03 10.54 5.73
C VAL A 143 -13.43 10.94 5.32
N ASP A 144 -14.19 10.04 4.68
CA ASP A 144 -15.55 10.35 4.20
C ASP A 144 -16.52 10.56 5.37
N GLU A 145 -16.39 9.76 6.45
CA GLU A 145 -17.19 9.90 7.67
C GLU A 145 -16.95 11.26 8.33
N LEU A 146 -15.67 11.66 8.51
CA LEU A 146 -15.32 12.93 9.14
C LEU A 146 -15.76 14.12 8.28
N LYS A 147 -15.62 14.04 6.95
CA LYS A 147 -16.15 15.06 6.03
C LYS A 147 -17.65 15.22 6.17
N ALA A 148 -18.41 14.12 6.22
CA ALA A 148 -19.85 14.15 6.44
C ALA A 148 -20.23 14.79 7.79
N ALA A 149 -19.35 14.69 8.81
CA ALA A 149 -19.48 15.37 10.09
C ALA A 149 -19.00 16.85 10.07
N GLY A 150 -18.60 17.38 8.90
CA GLY A 150 -18.15 18.76 8.74
C GLY A 150 -16.66 19.00 9.07
N PHE A 151 -15.84 17.95 9.23
CA PHE A 151 -14.41 18.10 9.45
C PHE A 151 -13.68 18.42 8.15
N THR A 152 -12.80 19.42 8.17
CA THR A 152 -12.05 19.89 6.99
C THR A 152 -10.55 19.94 7.20
N SER A 153 -10.06 19.79 8.44
CA SER A 153 -8.64 20.00 8.80
C SER A 153 -7.82 18.70 8.69
N PHE A 154 -7.86 18.03 7.52
CA PHE A 154 -7.09 16.82 7.27
C PHE A 154 -5.61 17.16 7.11
N LYS A 155 -4.85 17.07 8.18
CA LYS A 155 -3.40 17.26 8.20
C LYS A 155 -2.78 16.52 9.38
N GLY A 156 -1.53 16.13 9.22
CA GLY A 156 -0.78 15.44 10.28
C GLY A 156 0.70 15.32 9.92
N THR A 157 1.45 14.72 10.83
CA THR A 157 2.87 14.39 10.64
C THR A 157 3.02 12.87 10.68
N THR A 158 3.88 12.35 9.82
CA THR A 158 4.20 10.92 9.76
C THR A 158 5.70 10.76 9.65
N SER A 159 6.22 9.63 10.10
CA SER A 159 7.64 9.31 9.96
C SER A 159 7.85 7.86 9.54
N ALA A 160 9.01 7.60 8.91
CA ALA A 160 9.48 6.27 8.52
C ALA A 160 10.93 6.08 8.92
N LEU A 161 11.32 4.85 9.30
CA LEU A 161 12.70 4.52 9.62
C LEU A 161 13.40 3.97 8.38
N LEU A 162 14.48 4.63 7.98
CA LEU A 162 15.25 4.33 6.80
C LEU A 162 16.65 3.82 7.15
N LEU A 163 17.20 3.03 6.26
CA LEU A 163 18.63 2.70 6.20
C LEU A 163 19.31 3.56 5.13
N VAL A 164 20.43 4.19 5.46
CA VAL A 164 21.30 4.85 4.49
C VAL A 164 22.08 3.80 3.73
N ILE A 165 21.83 3.64 2.44
CA ILE A 165 22.45 2.61 1.58
C ILE A 165 23.51 3.16 0.62
N GLY A 166 23.65 4.47 0.55
CA GLY A 166 24.62 5.16 -0.31
C GLY A 166 25.02 6.50 0.28
N GLN A 167 26.17 7.01 -0.17
CA GLN A 167 26.65 8.33 0.27
C GLN A 167 26.13 9.40 -0.69
N THR A 168 25.46 10.40 -0.15
CA THR A 168 25.00 11.54 -0.94
C THR A 168 26.19 12.40 -1.39
N PRO A 169 26.18 12.93 -2.62
CA PRO A 169 27.27 13.79 -3.09
C PRO A 169 27.25 15.20 -2.47
N SER A 170 26.17 15.56 -1.80
CA SER A 170 25.93 16.88 -1.19
C SER A 170 25.25 16.74 0.17
N GLU A 171 25.10 17.85 0.89
CA GLU A 171 24.38 17.89 2.17
C GLU A 171 22.87 17.72 1.97
N THR A 172 22.34 18.11 0.81
CA THR A 172 20.94 17.86 0.41
C THR A 172 20.85 16.63 -0.47
N THR A 173 19.77 15.89 -0.35
CA THR A 173 19.43 14.75 -1.20
C THR A 173 18.09 14.96 -1.89
N GLN A 174 17.85 14.25 -2.99
CA GLN A 174 16.56 14.30 -3.68
C GLN A 174 15.71 13.07 -3.38
N MET A 175 14.50 13.32 -2.94
CA MET A 175 13.41 12.39 -2.89
C MET A 175 12.32 12.80 -3.89
N THR A 176 11.27 12.03 -4.03
CA THR A 176 10.12 12.43 -4.84
C THR A 176 8.84 12.43 -4.01
N VAL A 177 7.96 13.38 -4.28
CA VAL A 177 6.59 13.40 -3.76
C VAL A 177 5.65 13.34 -4.94
N ASN A 178 4.85 12.30 -5.04
CA ASN A 178 3.96 12.05 -6.18
C ASN A 178 4.70 12.19 -7.53
N GLY A 179 5.93 11.67 -7.58
CA GLY A 179 6.80 11.70 -8.75
C GLY A 179 7.53 13.02 -9.02
N ASN A 180 7.30 14.09 -8.23
CA ASN A 180 8.00 15.36 -8.35
C ASN A 180 9.21 15.39 -7.41
N ALA A 181 10.37 15.81 -7.91
CA ALA A 181 11.59 15.92 -7.12
C ALA A 181 11.45 16.98 -6.02
N VAL A 182 11.90 16.64 -4.81
CA VAL A 182 11.94 17.52 -3.63
C VAL A 182 13.31 17.37 -2.98
N ASP A 183 13.95 18.48 -2.67
CA ASP A 183 15.19 18.48 -1.91
C ASP A 183 14.90 18.25 -0.43
N VAL A 184 15.73 17.40 0.21
CA VAL A 184 15.61 17.02 1.63
C VAL A 184 16.98 17.24 2.29
N ASP A 185 17.00 17.95 3.41
CA ASP A 185 18.18 18.26 4.23
C ASP A 185 18.41 17.20 5.32
#